data_4c07bdf6a5a09188fcf932a74fc1ef75
#
_entry.id   4c07bdf6a5a09188fcf932a74fc1ef75
#
_cell.length_a   1.000
_cell.length_b   1.000
_cell.length_c   1.000
_cell.angle_alpha   90.00
_cell.angle_beta   90.00
_cell.angle_gamma   90.00
#
_symmetry.space_group_name_H-M   'P 1'
#
loop_
_entity.id
_entity.type
_entity.pdbx_description
1 polymer ?
#
loop_
_entity_poly.entity_id
_entity_poly.type
_entity_poly.pdbx_seq_one_letter_code
_entity_poly.pdbx_strand_id
1 'polypeptide(L)'
;MPPHPERWDGLSAQEMTTVQSIMSDAVQRGIERPARSIIDRLPRLRRDEPLEVFIRVPVILVDFADNIANRDEHPPAHYASLLFSRGEIDPGSMRDWYSENTLGEVQIVGDVIGWYRMPQSYAYYVAGDFGIGNYPRNAQRMAEDAVRAAERDIDFSRYDNDRDGVVDAFYVIHAGGGAEMEPNNRNKIWSHCWNIEQLGVFDGVRFFGYVTVPEDAAIGVCAHEAGHALFGLPDLYDTRNRSSGLGYWSAMSYGAWGDDGRRPVHFDAWSKQRLGFAEVRRLEYNDEFSLPKVYLEGTIVRLWGLVPRGGEYFLAEYRRREQFDAALPGEGLLIYHIDEAMHSNDNPWYPDNQGQLHNLVALEQADGLWELERNRNRGDAGDPYPGNTNNRTFDADSRPNSRSYTGLTSGVAVSAVEIRGDSVRVRWDVGRVRPAVIRQSISLNAQWN
;
A
#
# COMPACT_ATOMS: atom_id res chain seq x y z
N MET A 1 2.74 4.55 9.03
CA MET A 1 2.47 5.72 8.13
C MET A 1 3.73 6.57 7.95
N PRO A 2 4.16 6.94 6.74
CA PRO A 2 5.26 7.88 6.57
C PRO A 2 4.87 9.27 7.11
N PRO A 3 5.83 10.06 7.58
CA PRO A 3 5.57 11.43 7.98
C PRO A 3 5.09 12.27 6.80
N HIS A 4 4.30 13.31 7.06
CA HIS A 4 3.87 14.23 6.01
C HIS A 4 5.11 14.84 5.32
N PRO A 5 5.22 14.79 3.98
CA PRO A 5 6.45 15.12 3.26
C PRO A 5 7.01 16.51 3.58
N GLU A 6 6.16 17.55 3.55
CA GLU A 6 6.61 18.92 3.84
C GLU A 6 7.06 19.12 5.30
N ARG A 7 6.46 18.36 6.23
CA ARG A 7 6.83 18.43 7.65
C ARG A 7 8.14 17.73 7.91
N TRP A 8 8.36 16.61 7.23
CA TRP A 8 9.60 15.85 7.32
C TRP A 8 10.79 16.63 6.75
N ASP A 9 10.63 17.22 5.57
CA ASP A 9 11.68 17.99 4.89
C ASP A 9 12.06 19.27 5.67
N GLY A 10 11.19 19.75 6.55
CA GLY A 10 11.44 20.87 7.45
C GLY A 10 12.28 20.55 8.69
N LEU A 11 12.57 19.27 8.98
CA LEU A 11 13.32 18.88 10.17
C LEU A 11 14.82 19.14 10.02
N SER A 12 15.46 19.49 11.13
CA SER A 12 16.92 19.46 11.24
C SER A 12 17.45 18.03 11.22
N ALA A 13 18.71 17.83 10.83
CA ALA A 13 19.35 16.51 10.82
C ALA A 13 19.33 15.80 12.18
N GLN A 14 19.41 16.56 13.29
CA GLN A 14 19.33 16.00 14.63
C GLN A 14 17.93 15.52 14.98
N GLU A 15 16.88 16.25 14.61
CA GLU A 15 15.48 15.85 14.79
C GLU A 15 15.18 14.60 13.97
N MET A 16 15.56 14.57 12.69
CA MET A 16 15.43 13.39 11.85
C MET A 16 16.08 12.14 12.47
N THR A 17 17.33 12.28 12.95
CA THR A 17 18.05 11.17 13.59
C THR A 17 17.31 10.67 14.82
N THR A 18 16.74 11.57 15.62
CA THR A 18 15.99 11.20 16.82
C THR A 18 14.72 10.41 16.47
N VAL A 19 13.93 10.91 15.52
CA VAL A 19 12.70 10.23 15.07
C VAL A 19 13.04 8.87 14.48
N GLN A 20 14.02 8.79 13.59
CA GLN A 20 14.46 7.53 12.96
C GLN A 20 14.91 6.49 13.98
N SER A 21 15.61 6.92 15.06
CA SER A 21 15.99 5.98 16.12
C SER A 21 14.78 5.40 16.84
N ILE A 22 13.78 6.24 17.19
CA ILE A 22 12.57 5.78 17.87
C ILE A 22 11.76 4.84 16.97
N MET A 23 11.59 5.20 15.70
CA MET A 23 10.86 4.36 14.72
C MET A 23 11.59 3.02 14.48
N SER A 24 12.91 3.04 14.36
CA SER A 24 13.70 1.81 14.22
C SER A 24 13.52 0.86 15.40
N ASP A 25 13.51 1.38 16.63
CA ASP A 25 13.26 0.58 17.83
C ASP A 25 11.83 0.02 17.85
N ALA A 26 10.85 0.79 17.38
CA ALA A 26 9.46 0.35 17.29
C ALA A 26 9.29 -0.78 16.26
N VAL A 27 9.92 -0.67 15.09
CA VAL A 27 9.94 -1.72 14.06
C VAL A 27 10.54 -3.02 14.61
N GLN A 28 11.62 -2.94 15.38
CA GLN A 28 12.19 -4.12 16.04
C GLN A 28 11.22 -4.77 17.04
N ARG A 29 10.38 -3.98 17.71
CA ARG A 29 9.32 -4.46 18.62
C ARG A 29 8.04 -4.92 17.90
N GLY A 30 7.99 -4.79 16.59
CA GLY A 30 6.92 -5.33 15.74
C GLY A 30 5.79 -4.35 15.43
N ILE A 31 6.00 -3.03 15.56
CA ILE A 31 5.10 -2.06 14.96
C ILE A 31 5.12 -2.23 13.44
N GLU A 32 3.98 -2.01 12.79
CA GLU A 32 3.81 -2.16 11.33
C GLU A 32 4.23 -3.53 10.77
N ARG A 33 4.28 -4.56 11.63
CA ARG A 33 4.45 -5.93 11.15
C ARG A 33 3.23 -6.32 10.34
N PRO A 34 3.42 -6.69 9.07
CA PRO A 34 2.30 -7.13 8.25
C PRO A 34 1.57 -8.30 8.90
N ALA A 35 0.27 -8.16 9.09
CA ALA A 35 -0.59 -9.27 9.46
C ALA A 35 -0.66 -10.27 8.28
N ARG A 36 -1.15 -11.48 8.52
CA ARG A 36 -1.53 -12.35 7.41
C ARG A 36 -2.74 -11.73 6.71
N SER A 37 -2.67 -11.57 5.39
CA SER A 37 -3.76 -10.97 4.62
C SER A 37 -5.09 -11.68 4.88
N ILE A 38 -6.14 -10.92 5.15
CA ILE A 38 -7.51 -11.44 5.29
C ILE A 38 -7.98 -12.08 3.98
N ILE A 39 -7.54 -11.57 2.84
CA ILE A 39 -7.90 -12.14 1.52
C ILE A 39 -7.46 -13.60 1.38
N ASP A 40 -6.34 -13.98 1.99
CA ASP A 40 -5.86 -15.37 1.97
C ASP A 40 -6.68 -16.29 2.88
N ARG A 41 -7.42 -15.73 3.83
CA ARG A 41 -8.18 -16.44 4.87
C ARG A 41 -9.67 -16.53 4.54
N LEU A 42 -10.21 -15.53 3.82
CA LEU A 42 -11.60 -15.56 3.38
C LEU A 42 -11.84 -16.73 2.41
N PRO A 43 -13.00 -17.41 2.51
CA PRO A 43 -13.36 -18.45 1.56
C PRO A 43 -13.29 -17.90 0.14
N ARG A 44 -12.39 -18.43 -0.69
CA ARG A 44 -12.33 -18.07 -2.11
C ARG A 44 -13.62 -18.51 -2.76
N LEU A 45 -14.51 -17.56 -2.97
CA LEU A 45 -15.69 -17.77 -3.77
C LEU A 45 -15.23 -17.97 -5.22
N ARG A 46 -15.85 -18.92 -5.91
CA ARG A 46 -15.42 -19.37 -7.24
C ARG A 46 -15.32 -18.19 -8.20
N ARG A 47 -14.25 -18.15 -9.01
CA ARG A 47 -13.89 -17.09 -9.98
C ARG A 47 -14.92 -16.76 -11.07
N ASP A 48 -16.09 -17.35 -11.03
CA ASP A 48 -17.07 -17.27 -12.12
C ASP A 48 -18.16 -16.21 -11.90
N GLU A 49 -18.16 -15.53 -10.76
CA GLU A 49 -19.05 -14.40 -10.48
C GLU A 49 -18.27 -13.27 -9.79
N PRO A 50 -18.47 -11.98 -10.17
CA PRO A 50 -17.89 -10.86 -9.44
C PRO A 50 -18.50 -10.81 -8.04
N LEU A 51 -17.73 -11.09 -7.03
CA LEU A 51 -18.18 -11.13 -5.65
C LEU A 51 -17.67 -9.92 -4.89
N GLU A 52 -18.60 -9.12 -4.42
CA GLU A 52 -18.29 -8.12 -3.38
C GLU A 52 -17.98 -8.84 -2.05
N VAL A 53 -16.76 -8.69 -1.58
CA VAL A 53 -16.32 -9.13 -0.27
C VAL A 53 -16.46 -7.98 0.71
N PHE A 54 -17.30 -8.14 1.72
CA PHE A 54 -17.45 -7.13 2.78
C PHE A 54 -16.54 -7.47 3.95
N ILE A 55 -15.57 -6.60 4.22
CA ILE A 55 -14.70 -6.68 5.40
C ILE A 55 -15.24 -5.69 6.44
N ARG A 56 -15.68 -6.21 7.59
CA ARG A 56 -16.21 -5.41 8.68
C ARG A 56 -15.12 -5.05 9.67
N VAL A 57 -15.03 -3.76 10.02
CA VAL A 57 -14.08 -3.26 11.02
C VAL A 57 -14.79 -2.35 12.03
N PRO A 58 -14.57 -2.52 13.34
CA PRO A 58 -15.09 -1.60 14.34
C PRO A 58 -14.15 -0.41 14.50
N VAL A 59 -14.71 0.77 14.70
CA VAL A 59 -14.00 2.03 14.93
C VAL A 59 -14.41 2.59 16.29
N ILE A 60 -13.45 2.70 17.19
CA ILE A 60 -13.65 3.16 18.56
C ILE A 60 -13.03 4.54 18.72
N LEU A 61 -13.86 5.54 19.05
CA LEU A 61 -13.40 6.91 19.25
C LEU A 61 -13.05 7.12 20.73
N VAL A 62 -11.86 7.66 21.02
CA VAL A 62 -11.37 7.85 22.39
C VAL A 62 -10.86 9.26 22.63
N ASP A 63 -11.20 9.83 23.79
CA ASP A 63 -10.65 11.06 24.29
C ASP A 63 -10.06 10.92 25.72
N PHE A 64 -9.43 11.94 26.23
CA PHE A 64 -8.68 11.90 27.47
C PHE A 64 -9.04 13.09 28.37
N ALA A 65 -8.75 13.00 29.66
CA ALA A 65 -9.00 14.11 30.58
C ALA A 65 -8.15 15.36 30.24
N ASP A 66 -6.97 15.15 29.70
CA ASP A 66 -5.99 16.17 29.31
C ASP A 66 -5.96 16.44 27.78
N ASN A 67 -6.76 15.73 26.98
CA ASN A 67 -6.88 15.91 25.54
C ASN A 67 -8.30 15.51 25.09
N ILE A 68 -9.20 16.49 25.05
CA ILE A 68 -10.62 16.30 24.78
C ILE A 68 -10.87 16.44 23.28
N ALA A 69 -11.64 15.50 22.71
CA ALA A 69 -12.00 15.53 21.30
C ALA A 69 -12.90 16.73 20.95
N ASN A 70 -12.73 17.25 19.73
CA ASN A 70 -13.65 18.24 19.16
C ASN A 70 -14.91 17.53 18.61
N ARG A 71 -15.83 17.17 19.49
CA ARG A 71 -17.01 16.36 19.14
C ARG A 71 -18.02 17.07 18.26
N ASP A 72 -17.94 18.39 18.16
CA ASP A 72 -18.81 19.19 17.27
C ASP A 72 -18.34 19.09 15.81
N GLU A 73 -17.05 19.12 15.57
CA GLU A 73 -16.45 18.94 14.24
C GLU A 73 -16.27 17.47 13.88
N HIS A 74 -15.97 16.62 14.88
CA HIS A 74 -15.67 15.20 14.71
C HIS A 74 -16.65 14.28 15.44
N PRO A 75 -17.98 14.36 15.19
CA PRO A 75 -18.94 13.40 15.73
C PRO A 75 -18.73 12.00 15.12
N PRO A 76 -19.21 10.91 15.72
CA PRO A 76 -19.13 9.57 15.14
C PRO A 76 -19.61 9.47 13.68
N ALA A 77 -20.64 10.25 13.32
CA ALA A 77 -21.14 10.31 11.94
C ALA A 77 -20.12 10.85 10.93
N HIS A 78 -19.20 11.72 11.36
CA HIS A 78 -18.10 12.22 10.52
C HIS A 78 -17.24 11.04 10.05
N TYR A 79 -16.81 10.18 10.98
CA TYR A 79 -15.96 9.02 10.63
C TYR A 79 -16.73 7.93 9.90
N ALA A 80 -18.01 7.74 10.19
CA ALA A 80 -18.86 6.83 9.43
C ALA A 80 -18.94 7.26 7.95
N SER A 81 -19.03 8.56 7.69
CA SER A 81 -18.98 9.12 6.34
C SER A 81 -17.58 9.00 5.73
N LEU A 82 -16.54 9.44 6.44
CA LEU A 82 -15.15 9.44 5.98
C LEU A 82 -14.64 8.04 5.59
N LEU A 83 -14.99 7.03 6.40
CA LEU A 83 -14.45 5.68 6.24
C LEU A 83 -15.35 4.78 5.40
N PHE A 84 -16.69 4.89 5.51
CA PHE A 84 -17.61 3.86 5.06
C PHE A 84 -18.72 4.32 4.12
N SER A 85 -18.87 5.61 3.85
CA SER A 85 -19.85 6.10 2.88
C SER A 85 -19.52 5.61 1.46
N ARG A 86 -20.48 5.73 0.55
CA ARG A 86 -20.31 5.35 -0.85
C ARG A 86 -20.74 6.51 -1.75
N GLY A 87 -19.75 7.18 -2.35
CA GLY A 87 -20.00 8.31 -3.27
C GLY A 87 -20.64 9.54 -2.62
N GLU A 88 -20.50 9.73 -1.29
CA GLU A 88 -21.11 10.83 -0.56
C GLU A 88 -20.18 12.02 -0.34
N ILE A 89 -18.86 11.77 -0.34
CA ILE A 89 -17.83 12.79 -0.11
C ILE A 89 -16.87 12.88 -1.30
N ASP A 90 -16.29 14.04 -1.54
CA ASP A 90 -15.28 14.26 -2.57
C ASP A 90 -13.87 14.19 -1.95
N PRO A 91 -12.94 13.43 -2.54
CA PRO A 91 -13.00 12.60 -3.75
C PRO A 91 -13.63 11.23 -3.55
N GLY A 92 -13.90 10.82 -2.35
CA GLY A 92 -14.47 9.55 -1.93
C GLY A 92 -14.05 9.20 -0.51
N SER A 93 -14.71 8.22 0.10
CA SER A 93 -14.37 7.65 1.39
C SER A 93 -13.23 6.61 1.28
N MET A 94 -12.74 6.12 2.41
CA MET A 94 -11.82 4.98 2.43
C MET A 94 -12.44 3.74 1.74
N ARG A 95 -13.74 3.49 1.91
CA ARG A 95 -14.47 2.44 1.21
C ARG A 95 -14.46 2.64 -0.30
N ASP A 96 -14.71 3.87 -0.79
CA ASP A 96 -14.67 4.18 -2.22
C ASP A 96 -13.28 3.94 -2.78
N TRP A 97 -12.23 4.32 -2.04
CA TRP A 97 -10.85 4.12 -2.43
C TRP A 97 -10.50 2.62 -2.55
N TYR A 98 -10.87 1.79 -1.55
CA TYR A 98 -10.65 0.34 -1.64
C TYR A 98 -11.47 -0.29 -2.77
N SER A 99 -12.71 0.14 -2.95
CA SER A 99 -13.56 -0.30 -4.07
C SER A 99 -12.91 0.00 -5.42
N GLU A 100 -12.36 1.20 -5.63
CA GLU A 100 -11.67 1.56 -6.87
C GLU A 100 -10.39 0.74 -7.09
N ASN A 101 -9.56 0.56 -6.04
CA ASN A 101 -8.35 -0.25 -6.10
C ASN A 101 -8.58 -1.73 -6.44
N THR A 102 -9.77 -2.24 -6.15
CA THR A 102 -10.14 -3.66 -6.28
C THR A 102 -11.23 -3.90 -7.31
N LEU A 103 -11.52 -2.91 -8.15
CA LEU A 103 -12.59 -2.97 -9.16
C LEU A 103 -13.97 -3.38 -8.58
N GLY A 104 -14.25 -2.93 -7.35
CA GLY A 104 -15.48 -3.24 -6.63
C GLY A 104 -15.47 -4.54 -5.84
N GLU A 105 -14.43 -5.36 -5.94
CA GLU A 105 -14.39 -6.66 -5.28
C GLU A 105 -14.35 -6.58 -3.74
N VAL A 106 -13.68 -5.56 -3.18
CA VAL A 106 -13.55 -5.39 -1.73
C VAL A 106 -14.26 -4.14 -1.25
N GLN A 107 -15.12 -4.31 -0.26
CA GLN A 107 -15.84 -3.24 0.43
C GLN A 107 -15.48 -3.25 1.92
N ILE A 108 -14.75 -2.23 2.38
CA ILE A 108 -14.53 -2.05 3.82
C ILE A 108 -15.76 -1.32 4.39
N VAL A 109 -16.39 -1.91 5.39
CA VAL A 109 -17.57 -1.38 6.08
C VAL A 109 -17.38 -1.52 7.58
N GLY A 110 -18.13 -0.77 8.39
CA GLY A 110 -17.98 -0.88 9.82
C GLY A 110 -18.95 -0.02 10.61
N ASP A 111 -18.79 -0.07 11.92
CA ASP A 111 -19.55 0.71 12.87
C ASP A 111 -18.61 1.64 13.64
N VAL A 112 -19.01 2.89 13.83
CA VAL A 112 -18.25 3.91 14.58
C VAL A 112 -18.94 4.19 15.89
N ILE A 113 -18.22 4.00 17.00
CA ILE A 113 -18.76 4.14 18.37
C ILE A 113 -17.84 5.02 19.24
N GLY A 114 -18.38 5.62 20.24
CA GLY A 114 -17.68 6.53 21.19
C GLY A 114 -18.21 7.96 20.99
N TRP A 115 -17.58 8.94 21.51
CA TRP A 115 -16.26 9.12 22.14
C TRP A 115 -16.24 8.57 23.58
N TYR A 116 -15.33 7.66 23.86
CA TYR A 116 -15.13 7.13 25.22
C TYR A 116 -14.00 7.87 25.93
N ARG A 117 -14.21 8.21 27.19
CA ARG A 117 -13.15 8.79 28.04
C ARG A 117 -12.23 7.68 28.53
N MET A 118 -10.96 7.74 28.14
CA MET A 118 -9.95 6.78 28.57
C MET A 118 -9.61 6.93 30.07
N PRO A 119 -9.28 5.80 30.75
CA PRO A 119 -8.98 5.80 32.18
C PRO A 119 -7.68 6.50 32.54
N GLN A 120 -6.74 6.63 31.59
CA GLN A 120 -5.47 7.33 31.76
C GLN A 120 -5.45 8.61 30.92
N SER A 121 -4.50 9.51 31.22
CA SER A 121 -4.27 10.72 30.45
C SER A 121 -3.67 10.42 29.08
N TYR A 122 -3.84 11.33 28.12
CA TYR A 122 -3.15 11.25 26.82
C TYR A 122 -1.63 11.17 27.02
N ALA A 123 -1.09 12.03 27.88
CA ALA A 123 0.32 12.02 28.23
C ALA A 123 0.84 10.67 28.77
N TYR A 124 -0.02 9.89 29.44
CA TYR A 124 0.34 8.53 29.89
C TYR A 124 0.58 7.59 28.72
N TYR A 125 -0.32 7.57 27.71
CA TYR A 125 -0.21 6.68 26.56
C TYR A 125 0.85 7.12 25.56
N VAL A 126 1.08 8.43 25.40
CA VAL A 126 2.14 8.97 24.53
C VAL A 126 3.53 8.73 25.11
N ALA A 127 3.68 8.93 26.41
CA ALA A 127 4.91 8.74 27.21
C ALA A 127 6.17 9.46 26.68
N GLY A 128 6.01 10.46 25.80
CA GLY A 128 7.14 11.16 25.18
C GLY A 128 7.87 10.35 24.09
N ASP A 129 7.26 9.26 23.64
CA ASP A 129 7.79 8.34 22.62
C ASP A 129 6.75 8.03 21.52
N PHE A 130 6.01 9.05 21.07
CA PHE A 130 5.01 8.94 19.99
C PHE A 130 3.91 7.88 20.24
N GLY A 131 3.68 7.46 21.48
CA GLY A 131 2.76 6.35 21.80
C GLY A 131 3.31 4.96 21.47
N ILE A 132 4.51 4.87 20.94
CA ILE A 132 5.15 3.60 20.55
C ILE A 132 6.24 3.14 21.52
N GLY A 133 6.26 3.72 22.73
CA GLY A 133 7.15 3.34 23.81
C GLY A 133 6.85 1.96 24.43
N ASN A 134 7.43 1.73 25.61
CA ASN A 134 7.27 0.44 26.30
C ASN A 134 5.90 0.29 26.95
N TYR A 135 5.30 -0.90 26.81
CA TYR A 135 4.07 -1.29 27.52
C TYR A 135 4.25 -1.19 29.06
N PRO A 136 3.24 -0.72 29.81
CA PRO A 136 1.88 -0.37 29.38
C PRO A 136 1.69 1.13 29.07
N ARG A 137 2.74 1.93 28.99
CA ARG A 137 2.66 3.36 28.72
C ARG A 137 2.83 3.63 27.22
N ASN A 138 1.86 3.14 26.44
CA ASN A 138 1.90 3.24 24.98
C ASN A 138 0.49 3.07 24.37
N ALA A 139 0.40 3.15 23.04
CA ALA A 139 -0.86 3.01 22.31
C ALA A 139 -1.45 1.58 22.34
N GLN A 140 -0.65 0.53 22.57
CA GLN A 140 -1.20 -0.82 22.80
C GLN A 140 -2.16 -0.83 24.01
N ARG A 141 -1.73 -0.22 25.11
CA ARG A 141 -2.59 -0.10 26.30
C ARG A 141 -3.81 0.79 26.03
N MET A 142 -3.68 1.86 25.25
CA MET A 142 -4.81 2.69 24.84
C MET A 142 -5.84 1.88 24.05
N ALA A 143 -5.38 1.07 23.08
CA ALA A 143 -6.26 0.21 22.29
C ALA A 143 -6.98 -0.85 23.15
N GLU A 144 -6.29 -1.42 24.12
CA GLU A 144 -6.92 -2.35 25.10
C GLU A 144 -7.99 -1.68 25.95
N ASP A 145 -7.70 -0.47 26.43
CA ASP A 145 -8.66 0.29 27.24
C ASP A 145 -9.84 0.76 26.39
N ALA A 146 -9.65 1.06 25.10
CA ALA A 146 -10.71 1.38 24.15
C ALA A 146 -11.68 0.21 23.95
N VAL A 147 -11.17 -1.01 23.74
CA VAL A 147 -12.02 -2.22 23.63
C VAL A 147 -12.83 -2.44 24.91
N ARG A 148 -12.20 -2.31 26.09
CA ARG A 148 -12.91 -2.45 27.37
C ARG A 148 -14.01 -1.40 27.59
N ALA A 149 -13.78 -0.19 27.09
CA ALA A 149 -14.77 0.88 27.18
C ALA A 149 -15.97 0.66 26.25
N ALA A 150 -15.72 0.06 25.09
CA ALA A 150 -16.71 -0.16 24.04
C ALA A 150 -17.54 -1.46 24.23
N GLU A 151 -17.10 -2.39 25.09
CA GLU A 151 -17.64 -3.76 25.24
C GLU A 151 -19.18 -3.84 25.33
N ARG A 152 -19.83 -2.84 25.93
CA ARG A 152 -21.28 -2.87 26.14
C ARG A 152 -22.09 -2.32 24.97
N ASP A 153 -21.43 -1.64 24.04
CA ASP A 153 -22.07 -0.88 22.98
C ASP A 153 -21.92 -1.55 21.61
N ILE A 154 -21.10 -2.61 21.52
CA ILE A 154 -20.80 -3.31 20.27
C ILE A 154 -20.61 -4.81 20.51
N ASP A 155 -21.04 -5.63 19.58
CA ASP A 155 -20.77 -7.06 19.51
C ASP A 155 -19.56 -7.32 18.63
N PHE A 156 -18.42 -7.59 19.24
CA PHE A 156 -17.14 -7.78 18.54
C PHE A 156 -17.11 -9.07 17.68
N SER A 157 -17.95 -10.05 17.93
CA SER A 157 -18.01 -11.28 17.13
C SER A 157 -18.38 -11.02 15.67
N ARG A 158 -19.00 -9.87 15.37
CA ARG A 158 -19.37 -9.44 14.01
C ARG A 158 -18.18 -9.04 13.12
N TYR A 159 -16.99 -8.87 13.73
CA TYR A 159 -15.76 -8.39 13.06
C TYR A 159 -14.68 -9.49 12.95
N ASP A 160 -15.05 -10.71 13.25
CA ASP A 160 -14.34 -11.94 12.90
C ASP A 160 -14.83 -12.38 11.51
N ASN A 161 -14.27 -11.78 10.44
CA ASN A 161 -14.79 -11.93 9.08
C ASN A 161 -14.51 -13.32 8.50
N ASP A 162 -13.41 -13.97 8.90
CA ASP A 162 -13.03 -15.31 8.44
C ASP A 162 -13.41 -16.43 9.41
N ARG A 163 -13.97 -16.08 10.57
CA ARG A 163 -14.47 -16.99 11.61
C ARG A 163 -13.38 -17.85 12.25
N ASP A 164 -12.21 -17.28 12.44
CA ASP A 164 -11.09 -17.94 13.12
C ASP A 164 -11.06 -17.68 14.64
N GLY A 165 -12.02 -16.92 15.17
CA GLY A 165 -12.13 -16.55 16.57
C GLY A 165 -11.31 -15.33 16.95
N VAL A 166 -10.87 -14.53 15.95
CA VAL A 166 -10.09 -13.31 16.16
C VAL A 166 -10.74 -12.15 15.38
N VAL A 167 -10.85 -10.99 16.00
CA VAL A 167 -11.18 -9.74 15.28
C VAL A 167 -10.00 -9.42 14.33
N ASP A 168 -10.28 -9.30 13.05
CA ASP A 168 -9.23 -9.15 12.01
C ASP A 168 -8.42 -7.89 12.17
N ALA A 169 -9.08 -6.75 12.39
CA ALA A 169 -8.50 -5.48 12.79
C ALA A 169 -9.57 -4.58 13.38
N PHE A 170 -9.18 -3.60 14.19
CA PHE A 170 -10.04 -2.53 14.66
C PHE A 170 -9.30 -1.20 14.69
N TYR A 171 -10.05 -0.12 14.59
CA TYR A 171 -9.50 1.23 14.66
C TYR A 171 -9.73 1.84 16.03
N VAL A 172 -8.71 2.56 16.50
CA VAL A 172 -8.81 3.50 17.63
C VAL A 172 -8.50 4.89 17.09
N ILE A 173 -9.51 5.73 16.99
CA ILE A 173 -9.33 7.14 16.62
C ILE A 173 -9.23 7.94 17.92
N HIS A 174 -8.08 8.55 18.14
CA HIS A 174 -7.79 9.31 19.34
C HIS A 174 -7.95 10.81 19.16
N ALA A 175 -8.37 11.52 20.19
CA ALA A 175 -8.42 12.96 20.21
C ALA A 175 -7.07 13.61 19.93
N GLY A 176 -7.06 14.77 19.29
CA GLY A 176 -5.88 15.57 18.94
C GLY A 176 -5.21 15.11 17.66
N GLY A 177 -4.29 15.90 17.15
CA GLY A 177 -3.58 15.65 15.88
C GLY A 177 -2.46 14.62 16.02
N GLY A 178 -2.08 14.02 14.89
CA GLY A 178 -1.06 12.99 14.78
C GLY A 178 0.38 13.52 14.75
N ALA A 179 1.33 12.65 15.12
CA ALA A 179 2.74 12.95 15.09
C ALA A 179 3.31 13.01 13.65
N GLU A 180 2.70 12.33 12.70
CA GLU A 180 3.07 12.39 11.29
C GLU A 180 2.96 13.80 10.70
N MET A 181 2.09 14.65 11.28
CA MET A 181 1.99 16.08 10.94
C MET A 181 2.94 16.98 11.77
N GLU A 182 3.46 16.47 12.88
CA GLU A 182 4.42 17.15 13.75
C GLU A 182 5.55 16.18 14.16
N PRO A 183 6.38 15.72 13.24
CA PRO A 183 7.27 14.57 13.45
C PRO A 183 8.39 14.82 14.49
N ASN A 184 8.62 16.04 14.92
CA ASN A 184 9.50 16.37 16.06
C ASN A 184 8.77 16.45 17.40
N ASN A 185 7.44 16.34 17.43
CA ASN A 185 6.65 16.44 18.66
C ASN A 185 6.38 15.04 19.25
N ARG A 186 7.30 14.56 20.08
CA ARG A 186 7.22 13.25 20.74
C ARG A 186 6.04 13.09 21.70
N ASN A 187 5.30 14.17 21.98
CA ASN A 187 4.10 14.17 22.82
C ASN A 187 2.80 13.99 22.02
N LYS A 188 2.89 13.52 20.78
CA LYS A 188 1.77 13.10 19.93
C LYS A 188 1.89 11.61 19.60
N ILE A 189 0.76 10.93 19.38
CA ILE A 189 0.75 9.55 18.91
C ILE A 189 1.02 9.58 17.41
N TRP A 190 1.91 8.71 16.95
CA TRP A 190 2.14 8.42 15.54
C TRP A 190 1.11 7.43 15.03
N SER A 191 0.48 7.69 13.89
CA SER A 191 -0.43 6.74 13.25
C SER A 191 0.28 5.45 12.88
N HIS A 192 -0.26 4.31 13.31
CA HIS A 192 0.36 3.00 13.09
C HIS A 192 -0.62 1.85 13.22
N CYS A 193 -0.20 0.70 12.68
CA CYS A 193 -0.74 -0.61 12.97
C CYS A 193 0.17 -1.35 13.96
N TRP A 194 -0.39 -1.97 14.99
CA TRP A 194 0.38 -2.78 15.95
C TRP A 194 -0.47 -3.88 16.57
N ASN A 195 0.21 -4.80 17.29
CA ASN A 195 -0.46 -5.91 17.97
C ASN A 195 -0.89 -5.52 19.39
N ILE A 196 -1.99 -6.11 19.85
CA ILE A 196 -2.44 -6.06 21.25
C ILE A 196 -1.45 -6.87 22.11
N GLU A 197 -1.16 -6.36 23.31
CA GLU A 197 -0.24 -7.03 24.24
C GLU A 197 -0.98 -7.90 25.26
N GLN A 198 -2.01 -7.37 25.93
CA GLN A 198 -2.73 -8.04 27.00
C GLN A 198 -4.22 -7.72 27.00
N LEU A 199 -4.98 -8.44 26.19
CA LEU A 199 -6.44 -8.29 26.15
C LEU A 199 -7.11 -9.66 26.26
N GLY A 200 -8.24 -9.71 26.98
CA GLY A 200 -9.05 -10.91 27.13
C GLY A 200 -9.89 -11.26 25.92
N VAL A 201 -10.82 -12.18 26.12
CA VAL A 201 -11.85 -12.55 25.14
C VAL A 201 -13.10 -11.71 25.42
N PHE A 202 -13.67 -11.12 24.37
CA PHE A 202 -14.92 -10.36 24.39
C PHE A 202 -15.85 -10.94 23.32
N ASP A 203 -17.11 -11.15 23.64
CA ASP A 203 -18.10 -11.74 22.70
C ASP A 203 -17.65 -13.06 22.05
N GLY A 204 -16.77 -13.81 22.72
CA GLY A 204 -16.22 -15.07 22.21
C GLY A 204 -15.03 -14.93 21.25
N VAL A 205 -14.58 -13.72 20.92
CA VAL A 205 -13.45 -13.47 20.04
C VAL A 205 -12.27 -12.84 20.77
N ARG A 206 -11.06 -13.03 20.22
CA ARG A 206 -9.81 -12.43 20.66
C ARG A 206 -9.45 -11.26 19.76
N PHE A 207 -8.47 -10.48 20.18
CA PHE A 207 -7.94 -9.36 19.40
C PHE A 207 -6.46 -9.59 19.15
N PHE A 208 -6.02 -9.28 17.93
CA PHE A 208 -4.61 -9.40 17.57
C PHE A 208 -4.03 -8.06 17.16
N GLY A 209 -4.55 -7.45 16.11
CA GLY A 209 -4.05 -6.21 15.55
C GLY A 209 -5.00 -5.03 15.74
N TYR A 210 -4.46 -3.83 15.89
CA TYR A 210 -5.21 -2.59 15.88
C TYR A 210 -4.52 -1.56 14.97
N VAL A 211 -5.31 -0.61 14.52
CA VAL A 211 -4.87 0.63 13.87
C VAL A 211 -5.16 1.79 14.82
N THR A 212 -4.24 2.73 14.96
CA THR A 212 -4.55 4.01 15.60
C THR A 212 -4.23 5.18 14.69
N VAL A 213 -5.15 6.15 14.64
CA VAL A 213 -5.03 7.39 13.86
C VAL A 213 -5.59 8.56 14.67
N PRO A 214 -5.19 9.81 14.41
CA PRO A 214 -5.69 10.99 15.11
C PRO A 214 -7.11 11.38 14.65
N GLU A 215 -7.77 12.26 15.41
CA GLU A 215 -9.11 12.75 15.08
C GLU A 215 -9.17 13.56 13.78
N ASP A 216 -8.07 14.14 13.33
CA ASP A 216 -7.95 14.89 12.08
C ASP A 216 -7.36 14.07 10.91
N ALA A 217 -7.29 12.73 11.06
CA ALA A 217 -6.73 11.88 10.02
C ALA A 217 -7.56 11.93 8.73
N ALA A 218 -6.87 12.11 7.61
CA ALA A 218 -7.45 11.95 6.27
C ALA A 218 -7.55 10.46 5.87
N ILE A 219 -8.35 10.17 4.84
CA ILE A 219 -8.56 8.78 4.38
C ILE A 219 -7.28 8.08 3.98
N GLY A 220 -6.27 8.79 3.48
CA GLY A 220 -4.99 8.21 3.08
C GLY A 220 -4.23 7.60 4.23
N VAL A 221 -4.25 8.24 5.42
CA VAL A 221 -3.68 7.68 6.65
C VAL A 221 -4.44 6.41 7.02
N CYS A 222 -5.78 6.47 7.05
CA CYS A 222 -6.62 5.33 7.40
C CYS A 222 -6.44 4.17 6.42
N ALA A 223 -6.37 4.44 5.11
CA ALA A 223 -6.23 3.43 4.07
C ALA A 223 -4.85 2.76 4.10
N HIS A 224 -3.79 3.51 4.35
CA HIS A 224 -2.42 3.00 4.51
C HIS A 224 -2.33 2.01 5.68
N GLU A 225 -2.82 2.42 6.85
CA GLU A 225 -2.79 1.56 8.04
C GLU A 225 -3.66 0.30 7.89
N ALA A 226 -4.80 0.40 7.18
CA ALA A 226 -5.58 -0.78 6.81
C ALA A 226 -4.81 -1.71 5.85
N GLY A 227 -3.97 -1.17 4.99
CA GLY A 227 -3.05 -1.92 4.14
C GLY A 227 -2.17 -2.88 4.94
N HIS A 228 -1.65 -2.42 6.07
CA HIS A 228 -0.91 -3.28 7.00
C HIS A 228 -1.83 -4.25 7.76
N ALA A 229 -2.85 -3.72 8.43
CA ALA A 229 -3.64 -4.46 9.40
C ALA A 229 -4.52 -5.56 8.78
N LEU A 230 -5.17 -5.26 7.66
CA LEU A 230 -6.09 -6.19 6.99
C LEU A 230 -5.40 -6.99 5.88
N PHE A 231 -4.48 -6.38 5.16
CA PHE A 231 -3.95 -6.96 3.93
C PHE A 231 -2.50 -7.42 4.03
N GLY A 232 -1.81 -7.12 5.13
CA GLY A 232 -0.45 -7.56 5.37
C GLY A 232 0.57 -7.00 4.38
N LEU A 233 0.32 -5.82 3.84
CA LEU A 233 1.27 -5.12 2.99
C LEU A 233 2.37 -4.48 3.85
N PRO A 234 3.63 -4.51 3.42
CA PRO A 234 4.71 -3.77 4.08
C PRO A 234 4.73 -2.31 3.65
N ASP A 235 5.44 -1.47 4.39
CA ASP A 235 5.87 -0.18 3.90
C ASP A 235 6.77 -0.32 2.67
N LEU A 236 6.49 0.52 1.65
CA LEU A 236 7.27 0.60 0.43
C LEU A 236 8.05 1.93 0.31
N TYR A 237 8.24 2.62 1.43
CA TYR A 237 9.23 3.69 1.62
C TYR A 237 10.35 3.21 2.54
N ASP A 238 11.47 3.92 2.57
CA ASP A 238 12.56 3.63 3.51
C ASP A 238 12.30 4.37 4.84
N THR A 239 11.94 3.64 5.90
CA THR A 239 11.68 4.17 7.23
C THR A 239 12.91 4.89 7.84
N ARG A 240 14.11 4.65 7.30
CA ARG A 240 15.35 5.33 7.65
C ARG A 240 15.66 6.54 6.76
N ASN A 241 14.76 6.88 5.84
CA ASN A 241 14.88 8.03 4.94
C ASN A 241 16.19 8.10 4.14
N ARG A 242 16.74 6.96 3.72
CA ARG A 242 17.90 6.89 2.83
C ARG A 242 17.51 6.89 1.36
N SER A 243 16.27 6.47 1.08
CA SER A 243 15.60 6.56 -0.21
C SER A 243 14.14 6.96 0.00
N SER A 244 13.46 7.36 -1.07
CA SER A 244 12.02 7.62 -1.06
C SER A 244 11.18 6.34 -1.28
N GLY A 245 11.83 5.18 -1.48
CA GLY A 245 11.15 3.96 -1.87
C GLY A 245 10.32 4.16 -3.14
N LEU A 246 9.02 3.88 -3.09
CA LEU A 246 8.11 4.17 -4.22
C LEU A 246 7.57 5.61 -4.23
N GLY A 247 7.94 6.47 -3.28
CA GLY A 247 7.49 7.85 -3.27
C GLY A 247 5.98 7.99 -3.39
N TYR A 248 5.51 8.92 -4.23
CA TYR A 248 4.08 9.14 -4.49
C TYR A 248 3.43 8.08 -5.42
N TRP A 249 4.15 7.03 -5.85
CA TRP A 249 3.62 6.03 -6.77
C TRP A 249 2.84 4.91 -6.10
N SER A 250 2.81 4.84 -4.76
CA SER A 250 2.08 3.82 -4.01
C SER A 250 1.46 4.39 -2.73
N ALA A 251 0.23 3.97 -2.41
CA ALA A 251 -0.39 4.25 -1.11
C ALA A 251 0.37 3.61 0.05
N MET A 252 1.13 2.53 -0.17
CA MET A 252 2.02 1.96 0.85
C MET A 252 3.36 2.71 0.97
N SER A 253 3.41 3.92 0.41
CA SER A 253 4.51 4.87 0.49
C SER A 253 3.94 6.29 0.63
N TYR A 254 4.64 7.32 0.20
CA TYR A 254 4.19 8.72 0.29
C TYR A 254 2.93 9.03 -0.54
N GLY A 255 2.51 8.13 -1.43
CA GLY A 255 1.26 8.24 -2.19
C GLY A 255 -0.01 8.28 -1.34
N ALA A 256 0.05 7.83 -0.07
CA ALA A 256 -1.00 8.03 0.92
C ALA A 256 -1.28 9.53 1.20
N TRP A 257 -0.29 10.40 1.03
CA TRP A 257 -0.39 11.85 1.22
C TRP A 257 -0.88 12.62 -0.01
N GLY A 258 -1.36 11.96 -1.05
CA GLY A 258 -1.96 12.64 -2.19
C GLY A 258 -3.06 13.62 -1.76
N ASP A 259 -2.97 14.90 -2.18
CA ASP A 259 -3.86 15.99 -1.77
C ASP A 259 -4.01 16.07 -0.23
N ASP A 260 -2.89 16.13 0.50
CA ASP A 260 -2.82 16.12 1.97
C ASP A 260 -3.56 14.93 2.61
N GLY A 261 -3.48 13.76 1.96
CA GLY A 261 -4.12 12.53 2.41
C GLY A 261 -5.61 12.41 2.07
N ARG A 262 -6.23 13.43 1.47
CA ARG A 262 -7.64 13.35 1.04
C ARG A 262 -7.82 12.53 -0.23
N ARG A 263 -6.78 12.42 -1.05
CA ARG A 263 -6.78 11.70 -2.32
C ARG A 263 -5.56 10.76 -2.41
N PRO A 264 -5.49 9.72 -1.57
CA PRO A 264 -4.40 8.75 -1.67
C PRO A 264 -4.39 8.12 -3.06
N VAL A 265 -3.21 7.96 -3.65
CA VAL A 265 -3.09 7.26 -4.92
C VAL A 265 -3.34 5.76 -4.74
N HIS A 266 -3.49 5.01 -5.83
CA HIS A 266 -3.69 3.56 -5.75
C HIS A 266 -2.49 2.82 -5.15
N PHE A 267 -2.71 1.58 -4.78
CA PHE A 267 -1.65 0.60 -4.59
C PHE A 267 -0.84 0.44 -5.89
N ASP A 268 0.44 0.17 -5.75
CA ASP A 268 1.33 -0.21 -6.86
C ASP A 268 1.02 -1.60 -7.41
N ALA A 269 1.62 -1.93 -8.56
CA ALA A 269 1.38 -3.19 -9.25
C ALA A 269 1.76 -4.42 -8.41
N TRP A 270 2.82 -4.35 -7.57
CA TRP A 270 3.23 -5.46 -6.73
C TRP A 270 2.20 -5.73 -5.63
N SER A 271 1.75 -4.67 -4.95
CA SER A 271 0.73 -4.75 -3.90
C SER A 271 -0.57 -5.34 -4.46
N LYS A 272 -1.05 -4.87 -5.61
CA LYS A 272 -2.24 -5.41 -6.29
C LYS A 272 -2.05 -6.88 -6.69
N GLN A 273 -0.89 -7.26 -7.26
CA GLN A 273 -0.58 -8.65 -7.59
C GLN A 273 -0.58 -9.54 -6.34
N ARG A 274 0.07 -9.08 -5.26
CA ARG A 274 0.18 -9.83 -4.00
C ARG A 274 -1.19 -10.12 -3.38
N LEU A 275 -2.10 -9.18 -3.46
CA LEU A 275 -3.46 -9.30 -2.92
C LEU A 275 -4.44 -9.97 -3.88
N GLY A 276 -4.07 -10.13 -5.14
CA GLY A 276 -4.94 -10.69 -6.17
C GLY A 276 -6.00 -9.69 -6.67
N PHE A 277 -5.79 -8.39 -6.48
CA PHE A 277 -6.69 -7.31 -6.91
C PHE A 277 -6.51 -6.92 -8.39
N ALA A 278 -5.64 -7.62 -9.10
CA ALA A 278 -5.38 -7.36 -10.50
C ALA A 278 -5.23 -8.66 -11.29
N GLU A 279 -5.64 -8.64 -12.55
CA GLU A 279 -5.33 -9.69 -13.49
C GLU A 279 -3.87 -9.59 -13.93
N VAL A 280 -3.06 -10.60 -13.58
CA VAL A 280 -1.65 -10.63 -13.94
C VAL A 280 -1.45 -11.37 -15.25
N ARG A 281 -1.26 -10.64 -16.33
CA ARG A 281 -0.90 -11.19 -17.65
C ARG A 281 0.59 -11.52 -17.67
N ARG A 282 0.92 -12.79 -17.49
CA ARG A 282 2.30 -13.29 -17.62
C ARG A 282 2.65 -13.48 -19.10
N LEU A 283 3.71 -12.86 -19.55
CA LEU A 283 4.18 -13.01 -20.93
C LEU A 283 5.20 -14.15 -21.03
N GLU A 284 4.85 -15.16 -21.82
CA GLU A 284 5.72 -16.28 -22.16
C GLU A 284 6.43 -16.08 -23.51
N TYR A 285 5.87 -15.24 -24.36
CA TYR A 285 6.35 -14.94 -25.70
C TYR A 285 6.25 -13.45 -25.98
N ASN A 286 7.04 -12.99 -26.93
CA ASN A 286 6.96 -11.63 -27.45
C ASN A 286 5.55 -11.34 -27.95
N ASP A 287 5.03 -10.16 -27.63
CA ASP A 287 3.68 -9.75 -28.01
C ASP A 287 3.64 -8.22 -28.24
N GLU A 288 2.56 -7.75 -28.85
CA GLU A 288 2.30 -6.32 -29.00
C GLU A 288 0.80 -6.10 -28.77
N PHE A 289 0.45 -5.33 -27.75
CA PHE A 289 -0.94 -5.03 -27.40
C PHE A 289 -1.06 -3.70 -26.66
N SER A 290 -2.29 -3.23 -26.52
CA SER A 290 -2.63 -2.08 -25.69
C SER A 290 -2.98 -2.54 -24.28
N LEU A 291 -2.32 -1.92 -23.29
CA LEU A 291 -2.62 -2.11 -21.87
C LEU A 291 -3.58 -1.00 -21.42
N PRO A 292 -4.76 -1.32 -20.91
CA PRO A 292 -5.72 -0.34 -20.40
C PRO A 292 -5.25 0.29 -19.10
N LYS A 293 -5.88 1.39 -18.70
CA LYS A 293 -5.69 2.00 -17.36
C LYS A 293 -6.01 0.95 -16.29
N VAL A 294 -5.14 0.83 -15.29
CA VAL A 294 -5.25 -0.24 -14.29
C VAL A 294 -6.56 -0.21 -13.50
N TYR A 295 -7.12 0.98 -13.24
CA TYR A 295 -8.38 1.11 -12.51
C TYR A 295 -9.65 0.78 -13.34
N LEU A 296 -9.53 0.59 -14.66
CA LEU A 296 -10.65 0.14 -15.49
C LEU A 296 -10.76 -1.37 -15.58
N GLU A 297 -9.65 -2.06 -15.77
CA GLU A 297 -9.62 -3.50 -16.04
C GLU A 297 -8.69 -4.27 -15.10
N GLY A 298 -7.97 -3.60 -14.22
CA GLY A 298 -7.08 -4.23 -13.25
C GLY A 298 -5.93 -5.02 -13.85
N THR A 299 -5.59 -4.80 -15.14
CA THR A 299 -4.57 -5.60 -15.82
C THR A 299 -3.16 -5.11 -15.51
N ILE A 300 -2.31 -6.01 -15.06
CA ILE A 300 -0.88 -5.84 -14.84
C ILE A 300 -0.12 -6.82 -15.72
N VAL A 301 0.96 -6.37 -16.34
CA VAL A 301 1.83 -7.24 -17.15
C VAL A 301 3.02 -7.68 -16.30
N ARG A 302 3.26 -8.99 -16.21
CA ARG A 302 4.45 -9.56 -15.60
C ARG A 302 5.42 -10.05 -16.67
N LEU A 303 6.63 -9.48 -16.62
CA LEU A 303 7.72 -9.75 -17.53
C LEU A 303 8.83 -10.46 -16.76
N TRP A 304 9.31 -11.59 -17.30
CA TRP A 304 10.54 -12.19 -16.84
C TRP A 304 11.05 -13.13 -17.91
N GLY A 305 12.23 -12.81 -18.43
CA GLY A 305 12.83 -13.56 -19.52
C GLY A 305 13.52 -14.84 -19.09
N LEU A 306 14.79 -14.96 -19.39
CA LEU A 306 15.57 -16.19 -19.38
C LEU A 306 16.17 -16.60 -18.03
N VAL A 307 16.05 -15.78 -16.98
CA VAL A 307 16.69 -16.08 -15.69
C VAL A 307 15.75 -16.91 -14.81
N PRO A 308 16.12 -18.17 -14.54
CA PRO A 308 15.36 -19.00 -13.62
C PRO A 308 15.90 -18.81 -12.20
N ARG A 309 15.01 -18.61 -11.24
CA ARG A 309 15.21 -18.73 -9.81
C ARG A 309 15.86 -17.56 -9.10
N GLY A 310 15.07 -16.78 -8.43
CA GLY A 310 15.51 -15.73 -7.53
C GLY A 310 14.41 -14.84 -6.99
N GLY A 311 13.19 -14.94 -7.51
CA GLY A 311 12.11 -14.01 -7.10
C GLY A 311 12.19 -12.64 -7.78
N GLU A 312 13.15 -12.40 -8.67
CA GLU A 312 13.37 -11.15 -9.38
C GLU A 312 12.58 -11.12 -10.70
N TYR A 313 11.83 -10.04 -10.97
CA TYR A 313 11.00 -9.86 -12.17
C TYR A 313 10.54 -8.42 -12.34
N PHE A 314 9.93 -8.11 -13.50
CA PHE A 314 9.31 -6.82 -13.75
C PHE A 314 7.79 -6.89 -13.78
N LEU A 315 7.15 -5.85 -13.25
CA LEU A 315 5.73 -5.60 -13.40
C LEU A 315 5.53 -4.30 -14.16
N ALA A 316 4.47 -4.23 -14.97
CA ALA A 316 4.09 -3.01 -15.65
C ALA A 316 2.59 -2.76 -15.53
N GLU A 317 2.21 -1.51 -15.24
CA GLU A 317 0.84 -1.03 -15.21
C GLU A 317 0.74 0.32 -15.92
N TYR A 318 -0.44 0.64 -16.47
CA TYR A 318 -0.71 1.94 -17.03
C TYR A 318 -1.57 2.77 -16.09
N ARG A 319 -1.03 3.92 -15.65
CA ARG A 319 -1.71 4.83 -14.72
C ARG A 319 -1.89 6.21 -15.32
N ARG A 320 -3.04 6.84 -14.99
CA ARG A 320 -3.35 8.20 -15.35
C ARG A 320 -3.76 9.02 -14.15
N ARG A 321 -3.59 10.32 -14.26
CA ARG A 321 -3.97 11.30 -13.24
C ARG A 321 -5.48 11.53 -13.23
N GLU A 322 -6.24 10.50 -12.87
CA GLU A 322 -7.70 10.48 -12.83
C GLU A 322 -8.18 9.80 -11.54
N GLN A 323 -9.40 10.04 -11.12
CA GLN A 323 -10.00 9.46 -9.93
C GLN A 323 -9.10 9.68 -8.69
N PHE A 324 -8.85 8.64 -7.88
CA PHE A 324 -7.90 8.76 -6.77
C PHE A 324 -6.45 8.98 -7.24
N ASP A 325 -6.08 8.46 -8.40
CA ASP A 325 -4.76 8.69 -9.01
C ASP A 325 -4.54 10.11 -9.56
N ALA A 326 -5.52 11.03 -9.42
CA ALA A 326 -5.35 12.42 -9.84
C ALA A 326 -4.19 13.14 -9.12
N ALA A 327 -3.79 12.66 -7.94
CA ALA A 327 -2.66 13.19 -7.17
C ALA A 327 -1.28 12.62 -7.59
N LEU A 328 -1.21 11.70 -8.56
CA LEU A 328 0.06 11.18 -9.07
C LEU A 328 0.96 12.30 -9.60
N PRO A 329 2.29 12.20 -9.45
CA PRO A 329 3.23 13.20 -9.96
C PRO A 329 3.34 13.22 -11.50
N GLY A 330 2.94 12.12 -12.15
CA GLY A 330 2.93 11.97 -13.61
C GLY A 330 1.96 10.88 -14.05
N GLU A 331 1.86 10.65 -15.37
CA GLU A 331 1.01 9.60 -15.95
C GLU A 331 1.74 8.87 -17.07
N GLY A 332 1.50 7.56 -17.23
CA GLY A 332 2.14 6.73 -18.24
C GLY A 332 2.22 5.27 -17.83
N LEU A 333 3.06 4.53 -18.57
CA LEU A 333 3.41 3.17 -18.21
C LEU A 333 4.45 3.21 -17.09
N LEU A 334 4.14 2.61 -15.96
CA LEU A 334 5.08 2.39 -14.86
C LEU A 334 5.65 0.98 -14.95
N ILE A 335 6.96 0.86 -14.82
CA ILE A 335 7.68 -0.41 -14.82
C ILE A 335 8.36 -0.54 -13.47
N TYR A 336 8.04 -1.60 -12.76
CA TYR A 336 8.60 -1.90 -11.45
C TYR A 336 9.56 -3.08 -11.54
N HIS A 337 10.70 -2.98 -10.87
CA HIS A 337 11.63 -4.07 -10.65
C HIS A 337 11.39 -4.67 -9.27
N ILE A 338 11.05 -5.93 -9.24
CA ILE A 338 10.69 -6.66 -8.03
C ILE A 338 11.80 -7.66 -7.69
N ASP A 339 12.19 -7.74 -6.43
CA ASP A 339 13.00 -8.83 -5.91
C ASP A 339 12.41 -9.38 -4.61
N GLU A 340 11.72 -10.51 -4.70
CA GLU A 340 11.09 -11.20 -3.56
C GLU A 340 12.11 -11.78 -2.55
N ALA A 341 13.41 -11.72 -2.83
CA ALA A 341 14.45 -12.06 -1.87
C ALA A 341 14.65 -10.95 -0.82
N MET A 342 14.20 -9.74 -1.14
CA MET A 342 14.17 -8.61 -0.21
C MET A 342 12.86 -8.60 0.57
N HIS A 343 12.90 -8.14 1.82
CA HIS A 343 11.72 -8.17 2.70
C HIS A 343 11.01 -6.82 2.82
N SER A 344 11.65 -5.74 2.40
CA SER A 344 11.15 -4.37 2.52
C SER A 344 11.91 -3.42 1.58
N ASN A 345 11.47 -2.17 1.56
CA ASN A 345 12.20 -1.06 0.93
C ASN A 345 13.13 -0.32 1.91
N ASP A 346 13.38 -0.86 3.09
CA ASP A 346 14.35 -0.32 4.06
C ASP A 346 15.83 -0.59 3.70
N ASN A 347 16.08 -0.99 2.49
CA ASN A 347 17.41 -1.31 2.01
C ASN A 347 17.98 -0.17 1.19
N PRO A 348 19.24 0.28 1.44
CA PRO A 348 19.86 1.27 0.58
C PRO A 348 20.09 0.64 -0.81
N TRP A 349 19.65 1.31 -1.85
CA TRP A 349 19.87 0.91 -3.23
C TRP A 349 20.58 2.04 -3.98
N TYR A 350 21.57 1.67 -4.81
CA TYR A 350 22.26 2.59 -5.69
C TYR A 350 22.52 1.88 -7.03
N PRO A 351 22.35 2.55 -8.17
CA PRO A 351 22.47 1.94 -9.50
C PRO A 351 23.83 1.31 -9.80
N ASP A 352 24.87 1.78 -9.16
CA ASP A 352 26.26 1.35 -9.28
C ASP A 352 26.71 0.46 -8.13
N ASN A 353 25.82 0.18 -7.18
CA ASN A 353 26.12 -0.74 -6.10
C ASN A 353 26.01 -2.17 -6.62
N GLN A 354 27.10 -2.87 -6.66
CA GLN A 354 27.19 -4.20 -7.26
C GLN A 354 26.46 -5.27 -6.43
N GLY A 355 25.13 -5.22 -6.43
CA GLY A 355 24.27 -6.35 -6.11
C GLY A 355 24.18 -6.75 -4.64
N GLN A 356 24.34 -5.81 -3.71
CA GLN A 356 24.34 -6.20 -2.30
C GLN A 356 23.01 -5.85 -1.59
N LEU A 357 22.49 -4.66 -1.79
CA LEU A 357 21.23 -4.22 -1.14
C LEU A 357 20.42 -3.36 -2.14
N HIS A 358 19.17 -3.73 -2.33
CA HIS A 358 18.21 -3.05 -3.19
C HIS A 358 16.80 -3.22 -2.61
N ASN A 359 15.81 -2.58 -3.19
CA ASN A 359 14.45 -2.58 -2.68
C ASN A 359 13.69 -3.87 -3.05
N LEU A 360 12.69 -4.24 -2.25
CA LEU A 360 11.70 -5.25 -2.61
C LEU A 360 10.95 -4.83 -3.88
N VAL A 361 10.54 -3.55 -3.97
CA VAL A 361 9.85 -2.95 -5.10
C VAL A 361 10.54 -1.63 -5.45
N ALA A 362 11.12 -1.53 -6.63
CA ALA A 362 11.70 -0.31 -7.15
C ALA A 362 10.97 0.13 -8.43
N LEU A 363 10.89 1.44 -8.67
CA LEU A 363 10.36 1.99 -9.91
C LEU A 363 11.52 2.25 -10.89
N GLU A 364 11.44 1.70 -12.09
CA GLU A 364 12.37 1.98 -13.18
C GLU A 364 12.02 3.32 -13.83
N GLN A 365 12.58 4.41 -13.27
CA GLN A 365 12.28 5.80 -13.65
C GLN A 365 12.74 6.06 -15.08
N ALA A 366 11.79 6.39 -15.98
CA ALA A 366 12.05 6.51 -17.43
C ALA A 366 13.11 7.53 -17.80
N ASP A 367 13.34 8.53 -16.97
CA ASP A 367 14.40 9.54 -17.17
C ASP A 367 15.81 9.05 -16.79
N GLY A 368 15.90 7.94 -16.05
CA GLY A 368 17.17 7.34 -15.61
C GLY A 368 17.93 8.17 -14.59
N LEU A 369 17.27 9.03 -13.82
CA LEU A 369 17.91 9.89 -12.81
C LEU A 369 18.03 9.22 -11.44
N TRP A 370 17.23 8.17 -11.15
CA TRP A 370 17.19 7.45 -9.86
C TRP A 370 17.02 8.37 -8.67
N GLU A 371 16.09 9.31 -8.77
CA GLU A 371 15.87 10.32 -7.74
C GLU A 371 15.18 9.75 -6.52
N LEU A 372 14.31 8.73 -6.69
CA LEU A 372 13.67 8.00 -5.60
C LEU A 372 14.72 7.29 -4.73
N GLU A 373 15.63 6.53 -5.33
CA GLU A 373 16.67 5.76 -4.63
C GLU A 373 17.69 6.69 -3.94
N ARG A 374 17.90 7.88 -4.52
CA ARG A 374 18.83 8.89 -3.99
C ARG A 374 18.18 9.87 -3.03
N ASN A 375 16.91 9.67 -2.72
CA ASN A 375 16.11 10.54 -1.86
C ASN A 375 16.17 12.02 -2.28
N ARG A 376 16.07 12.29 -3.58
CA ARG A 376 16.12 13.66 -4.15
C ARG A 376 14.75 14.25 -4.39
N ASN A 377 13.79 13.41 -4.73
CA ASN A 377 12.37 13.73 -4.83
C ASN A 377 11.53 12.53 -4.35
N ARG A 378 10.21 12.61 -4.49
CA ARG A 378 9.28 11.52 -4.20
C ARG A 378 8.48 11.10 -5.42
N GLY A 379 9.05 11.32 -6.60
CA GLY A 379 8.46 11.05 -7.90
C GLY A 379 8.09 12.31 -8.66
N ASP A 380 8.23 12.25 -9.99
CA ASP A 380 7.91 13.35 -10.89
C ASP A 380 7.43 12.86 -12.28
N ALA A 381 7.16 13.80 -13.18
CA ALA A 381 6.64 13.50 -14.52
C ALA A 381 7.68 12.85 -15.47
N GLY A 382 8.93 12.70 -15.04
CA GLY A 382 9.99 11.98 -15.76
C GLY A 382 9.98 10.48 -15.53
N ASP A 383 9.37 10.03 -14.42
CA ASP A 383 9.40 8.62 -14.01
C ASP A 383 8.60 7.67 -14.92
N PRO A 384 7.37 8.00 -15.38
CA PRO A 384 6.61 7.10 -16.25
C PRO A 384 7.10 7.11 -17.69
N TYR A 385 6.88 6.01 -18.41
CA TYR A 385 7.12 5.93 -19.85
C TYR A 385 5.88 6.41 -20.63
N PRO A 386 6.00 7.27 -21.68
CA PRO A 386 7.25 7.88 -22.14
C PRO A 386 7.70 9.08 -21.31
N GLY A 387 6.88 9.58 -20.36
CA GLY A 387 7.16 10.72 -19.50
C GLY A 387 7.48 12.01 -20.24
N ASN A 388 8.00 12.99 -19.51
CA ASN A 388 8.42 14.28 -20.08
C ASN A 388 9.73 14.18 -20.90
N THR A 389 10.53 13.12 -20.70
CA THR A 389 11.75 12.83 -21.46
C THR A 389 11.47 12.12 -22.79
N ASN A 390 10.21 11.71 -23.03
CA ASN A 390 9.78 10.94 -24.19
C ASN A 390 10.57 9.61 -24.36
N ASN A 391 10.99 9.00 -23.25
CA ASN A 391 11.65 7.69 -23.28
C ASN A 391 10.60 6.60 -23.57
N ARG A 392 10.77 5.86 -24.67
CA ARG A 392 9.83 4.84 -25.16
C ARG A 392 10.40 3.44 -25.12
N THR A 393 11.55 3.26 -24.45
CA THR A 393 12.31 2.02 -24.46
C THR A 393 12.87 1.69 -23.09
N PHE A 394 12.70 0.43 -22.68
CA PHE A 394 13.32 -0.17 -21.51
C PHE A 394 13.84 -1.55 -21.91
N ASP A 395 15.16 -1.69 -22.06
CA ASP A 395 15.82 -2.91 -22.50
C ASP A 395 17.19 -3.09 -21.82
N ALA A 396 17.97 -4.07 -22.24
CA ALA A 396 19.26 -4.37 -21.62
C ALA A 396 20.31 -3.25 -21.78
N ASP A 397 20.14 -2.35 -22.75
CA ASP A 397 21.11 -1.30 -23.10
C ASP A 397 20.57 0.11 -22.87
N SER A 398 19.29 0.24 -22.48
CA SER A 398 18.65 1.51 -22.13
C SER A 398 19.08 2.00 -20.73
N ARG A 399 18.63 3.20 -20.37
CA ARG A 399 18.79 3.77 -19.03
C ARG A 399 17.46 4.35 -18.56
N PRO A 400 16.83 3.74 -17.52
CA PRO A 400 17.24 2.52 -16.81
C PRO A 400 17.25 1.30 -17.75
N ASN A 401 17.84 0.19 -17.30
CA ASN A 401 17.95 -1.02 -18.11
C ASN A 401 17.23 -2.21 -17.49
N SER A 402 16.87 -3.20 -18.32
CA SER A 402 16.16 -4.40 -17.92
C SER A 402 17.04 -5.55 -17.43
N ARG A 403 18.26 -5.27 -16.97
CA ARG A 403 19.13 -6.30 -16.41
C ARG A 403 18.69 -6.66 -14.99
N SER A 404 19.08 -7.84 -14.53
CA SER A 404 18.97 -8.19 -13.13
C SER A 404 19.85 -7.29 -12.26
N TYR A 405 19.60 -7.25 -10.96
CA TYR A 405 20.48 -6.54 -10.01
C TYR A 405 21.91 -7.08 -9.98
N THR A 406 22.12 -8.32 -10.45
CA THR A 406 23.46 -8.91 -10.62
C THR A 406 24.09 -8.58 -11.99
N GLY A 407 23.43 -7.77 -12.82
CA GLY A 407 23.90 -7.35 -14.15
C GLY A 407 23.66 -8.35 -15.29
N LEU A 408 22.99 -9.48 -15.00
CA LEU A 408 22.65 -10.47 -16.03
C LEU A 408 21.51 -9.97 -16.93
N THR A 409 21.56 -10.34 -18.20
CA THR A 409 20.50 -10.02 -19.14
C THR A 409 19.22 -10.80 -18.80
N SER A 410 18.12 -10.10 -18.57
CA SER A 410 16.80 -10.70 -18.30
C SER A 410 16.12 -11.26 -19.55
N GLY A 411 16.49 -10.76 -20.74
CA GLY A 411 15.80 -11.01 -22.00
C GLY A 411 14.51 -10.20 -22.14
N VAL A 412 14.27 -9.24 -21.25
CA VAL A 412 13.10 -8.35 -21.30
C VAL A 412 13.45 -7.09 -22.11
N ALA A 413 12.54 -6.71 -23.02
CA ALA A 413 12.54 -5.38 -23.61
C ALA A 413 11.09 -4.87 -23.74
N VAL A 414 10.90 -3.62 -23.39
CA VAL A 414 9.68 -2.85 -23.59
C VAL A 414 9.99 -1.75 -24.56
N SER A 415 9.23 -1.62 -25.65
CA SER A 415 9.51 -0.64 -26.68
C SER A 415 8.24 -0.12 -27.36
N ALA A 416 8.40 0.94 -28.16
CA ALA A 416 7.31 1.58 -28.88
C ALA A 416 6.13 1.99 -27.95
N VAL A 417 6.45 2.47 -26.75
CA VAL A 417 5.45 2.94 -25.78
C VAL A 417 4.72 4.15 -26.36
N GLU A 418 3.41 4.02 -26.56
CA GLU A 418 2.56 5.04 -27.14
C GLU A 418 1.24 5.16 -26.38
N ILE A 419 0.99 6.30 -25.75
CA ILE A 419 -0.27 6.58 -25.05
C ILE A 419 -1.39 6.81 -26.07
N ARG A 420 -2.51 6.11 -25.93
CA ARG A 420 -3.69 6.15 -26.79
C ARG A 420 -4.97 6.27 -25.96
N GLY A 421 -5.22 7.47 -25.42
CA GLY A 421 -6.38 7.71 -24.56
C GLY A 421 -6.33 6.82 -23.30
N ASP A 422 -7.31 5.93 -23.15
CA ASP A 422 -7.46 5.06 -21.99
C ASP A 422 -6.54 3.83 -21.98
N SER A 423 -5.62 3.74 -22.92
CA SER A 423 -4.66 2.65 -23.01
C SER A 423 -3.28 3.13 -23.45
N VAL A 424 -2.28 2.32 -23.19
CA VAL A 424 -0.93 2.48 -23.71
C VAL A 424 -0.58 1.29 -24.62
N ARG A 425 -0.25 1.54 -25.90
CA ARG A 425 0.25 0.51 -26.80
C ARG A 425 1.72 0.28 -26.56
N VAL A 426 2.11 -0.98 -26.48
CA VAL A 426 3.46 -1.39 -26.12
C VAL A 426 3.85 -2.64 -26.90
N ARG A 427 5.11 -2.70 -27.35
CA ARG A 427 5.76 -3.92 -27.80
C ARG A 427 6.55 -4.51 -26.66
N TRP A 428 6.21 -5.76 -26.33
CA TRP A 428 6.77 -6.54 -25.24
C TRP A 428 7.67 -7.65 -25.80
N ASP A 429 8.91 -7.70 -25.39
CA ASP A 429 9.86 -8.75 -25.73
C ASP A 429 10.31 -9.46 -24.45
N VAL A 430 10.25 -10.78 -24.45
CA VAL A 430 10.69 -11.65 -23.35
C VAL A 430 11.72 -12.68 -23.83
N GLY A 431 12.36 -12.40 -24.95
CA GLY A 431 13.40 -13.24 -25.56
C GLY A 431 12.85 -14.54 -26.19
N ARG A 432 11.54 -14.64 -26.41
CA ARG A 432 10.89 -15.84 -26.98
C ARG A 432 9.87 -15.47 -28.04
N VAL A 433 10.03 -16.03 -29.23
CA VAL A 433 9.05 -15.89 -30.32
C VAL A 433 8.06 -17.03 -30.27
N ARG A 434 6.75 -16.75 -30.45
CA ARG A 434 5.74 -17.79 -30.54
C ARG A 434 6.10 -18.78 -31.66
N PRO A 435 6.05 -20.11 -31.42
CA PRO A 435 6.22 -21.09 -32.49
C PRO A 435 5.17 -20.86 -33.57
N ALA A 436 5.57 -20.90 -34.85
CA ALA A 436 4.63 -20.85 -35.95
C ALA A 436 3.70 -22.07 -35.88
N VAL A 437 2.39 -21.84 -35.85
CA VAL A 437 1.42 -22.93 -35.94
C VAL A 437 1.40 -23.41 -37.39
N ILE A 438 2.10 -24.51 -37.68
CA ILE A 438 2.00 -25.18 -38.96
C ILE A 438 0.69 -25.98 -38.95
N ARG A 439 -0.35 -25.47 -39.60
CA ARG A 439 -1.55 -26.27 -39.88
C ARG A 439 -1.23 -27.21 -41.02
N GLN A 440 -0.86 -28.46 -40.72
CA GLN A 440 -0.85 -29.54 -41.71
C GLN A 440 -2.28 -30.02 -41.85
N SER A 441 -2.89 -29.77 -43.02
CA SER A 441 -4.11 -30.45 -43.42
C SER A 441 -3.74 -31.85 -43.88
N ILE A 442 -3.96 -32.85 -43.04
CA ILE A 442 -3.86 -34.26 -43.46
C ILE A 442 -5.18 -34.62 -44.14
N SER A 443 -5.17 -34.73 -45.45
CA SER A 443 -6.28 -35.32 -46.20
C SER A 443 -6.26 -36.82 -45.97
N LEU A 444 -7.15 -37.30 -45.11
CA LEU A 444 -7.39 -38.76 -44.99
C LEU A 444 -8.23 -39.21 -46.19
N ASN A 445 -7.60 -39.71 -47.21
CA ASN A 445 -8.31 -40.46 -48.23
C ASN A 445 -8.72 -41.81 -47.64
N ALA A 446 -9.95 -41.89 -47.17
CA ALA A 446 -10.55 -43.17 -46.83
C ALA A 446 -10.93 -43.93 -48.14
N GLN A 447 -10.04 -44.77 -48.65
CA GLN A 447 -10.44 -45.85 -49.54
C GLN A 447 -10.79 -47.06 -48.70
N TRP A 448 -12.08 -47.32 -48.55
CA TRP A 448 -12.60 -48.58 -48.07
C TRP A 448 -12.92 -49.40 -49.31
N ASN A 449 -12.21 -50.53 -49.54
CA ASN A 449 -12.65 -51.66 -50.34
C ASN A 449 -13.22 -52.69 -49.39
#